data_fa06a301cd46e0bab29e6558bc05dc4e
#
_entry.id   fa06a301cd46e0bab29e6558bc05dc4e
#
_cell.length_a   1.000
_cell.length_b   1.000
_cell.length_c   1.000
_cell.angle_alpha   90.00
_cell.angle_beta   90.00
_cell.angle_gamma   90.00
#
_symmetry.space_group_name_H-M   'P 1'
#
loop_
_entity.id
_entity.type
_entity.pdbx_description
1 polymer ?
#
loop_
_entity_poly.entity_id
_entity_poly.type
_entity_poly.pdbx_seq_one_letter_code
_entity_poly.pdbx_strand_id
1 'polypeptide(L)'
;MSKSGAKVRVAAIQMVSAPEVAANLSAAGRLIAEAAGAGAQLVALPEYFCILGRHETDKVQVREREGAGPIQDFLSAAAKRHRVWLVGGTLPLVSGDAEKVRNACLVFDATGRCAARYDKIHLFGLDLEEQRFDEARSIEAGTRPVALDTPFGRVGLSVCYDVRFPELYRAAGAVDIWFVPSAFTALTGAAHWDILLRARAIENQCYLVAPAQGGLHPNGRRTWGHSMIVDPWGEVLACRAEGEGVVLAELDAGRLAEVRQSLPALQHRTL
;
A
#
# COMPACT_ATOMS: atom_id res chain seq x y z
N MET A 1 -26.09 10.03 6.72
CA MET A 1 -26.39 9.09 7.83
C MET A 1 -25.10 8.35 8.15
N SER A 2 -24.42 8.69 9.23
CA SER A 2 -23.23 7.99 9.73
C SER A 2 -23.61 6.53 10.01
N LYS A 3 -22.91 5.57 9.38
CA LYS A 3 -22.98 4.15 9.77
C LYS A 3 -22.22 3.96 11.09
N SER A 4 -22.80 4.49 12.18
CA SER A 4 -22.27 4.28 13.52
C SER A 4 -22.20 2.77 13.79
N GLY A 5 -20.99 2.26 14.07
CA GLY A 5 -20.76 0.89 14.55
C GLY A 5 -20.38 -0.17 13.52
N ALA A 6 -20.16 0.16 12.24
CA ALA A 6 -19.67 -0.83 11.29
C ALA A 6 -18.18 -1.10 11.52
N LYS A 7 -17.84 -2.35 11.85
CA LYS A 7 -16.47 -2.83 11.95
C LYS A 7 -16.07 -3.54 10.67
N VAL A 8 -14.83 -3.34 10.22
CA VAL A 8 -14.26 -4.03 9.07
C VAL A 8 -12.93 -4.69 9.46
N ARG A 9 -12.76 -5.95 9.13
CA ARG A 9 -11.48 -6.63 9.29
C ARG A 9 -10.61 -6.37 8.07
N VAL A 10 -9.44 -5.78 8.29
CA VAL A 10 -8.46 -5.45 7.25
C VAL A 10 -7.20 -6.27 7.43
N ALA A 11 -6.55 -6.59 6.31
CA ALA A 11 -5.26 -7.28 6.29
C ALA A 11 -4.20 -6.48 5.54
N ALA A 12 -3.05 -6.27 6.17
CA ALA A 12 -1.82 -5.85 5.52
C ALA A 12 -0.93 -7.08 5.32
N ILE A 13 -0.60 -7.41 4.07
CA ILE A 13 0.24 -8.55 3.73
C ILE A 13 1.70 -8.11 3.69
N GLN A 14 2.57 -8.83 4.42
CA GLN A 14 4.02 -8.72 4.31
C GLN A 14 4.56 -9.80 3.39
N MET A 15 5.41 -9.41 2.44
CA MET A 15 6.05 -10.33 1.50
C MET A 15 7.57 -10.18 1.51
N VAL A 16 8.25 -11.22 1.01
CA VAL A 16 9.67 -11.21 0.67
C VAL A 16 9.78 -11.54 -0.81
N SER A 17 9.41 -10.58 -1.65
CA SER A 17 9.30 -10.82 -3.10
C SER A 17 10.65 -11.13 -3.75
N ALA A 18 10.59 -12.03 -4.73
CA ALA A 18 11.70 -12.50 -5.54
C ALA A 18 11.76 -11.76 -6.90
N PRO A 19 12.81 -11.97 -7.71
CA PRO A 19 12.84 -11.50 -9.09
C PRO A 19 11.81 -12.19 -10.02
N GLU A 20 11.33 -13.37 -9.65
CA GLU A 20 10.47 -14.19 -10.50
C GLU A 20 8.96 -13.90 -10.22
N VAL A 21 8.25 -13.35 -11.23
CA VAL A 21 6.83 -12.97 -11.10
C VAL A 21 5.95 -14.15 -10.66
N ALA A 22 6.12 -15.33 -11.27
CA ALA A 22 5.27 -16.49 -10.96
C ALA A 22 5.37 -16.93 -9.48
N ALA A 23 6.57 -16.89 -8.90
CA ALA A 23 6.80 -17.22 -7.49
C ALA A 23 6.08 -16.21 -6.57
N ASN A 24 6.16 -14.93 -6.91
CA ASN A 24 5.53 -13.86 -6.14
C ASN A 24 4.00 -13.92 -6.23
N LEU A 25 3.42 -14.18 -7.40
CA LEU A 25 1.97 -14.37 -7.54
C LEU A 25 1.47 -15.58 -6.73
N SER A 26 2.24 -16.67 -6.71
CA SER A 26 1.94 -17.85 -5.88
C SER A 26 1.94 -17.51 -4.38
N ALA A 27 2.98 -16.81 -3.91
CA ALA A 27 3.08 -16.36 -2.51
C ALA A 27 1.95 -15.39 -2.15
N ALA A 28 1.67 -14.39 -2.99
CA ALA A 28 0.58 -13.45 -2.80
C ALA A 28 -0.78 -14.16 -2.74
N GLY A 29 -1.02 -15.14 -3.62
CA GLY A 29 -2.27 -15.92 -3.64
C GLY A 29 -2.50 -16.70 -2.35
N ARG A 30 -1.46 -17.33 -1.80
CA ARG A 30 -1.52 -18.02 -0.51
C ARG A 30 -1.84 -17.06 0.64
N LEU A 31 -1.16 -15.91 0.69
CA LEU A 31 -1.35 -14.92 1.76
C LEU A 31 -2.72 -14.21 1.66
N ILE A 32 -3.23 -13.95 0.46
CA ILE A 32 -4.59 -13.43 0.26
C ILE A 32 -5.63 -14.45 0.75
N ALA A 33 -5.44 -15.74 0.43
CA ALA A 33 -6.32 -16.80 0.89
C ALA A 33 -6.32 -16.93 2.43
N GLU A 34 -5.14 -16.83 3.06
CA GLU A 34 -4.98 -16.82 4.52
C GLU A 34 -5.73 -15.62 5.14
N ALA A 35 -5.52 -14.41 4.62
CA ALA A 35 -6.19 -13.20 5.07
C ALA A 35 -7.73 -13.31 4.96
N ALA A 36 -8.23 -13.76 3.82
CA ALA A 36 -9.65 -13.97 3.59
C ALA A 36 -10.22 -15.06 4.49
N GLY A 37 -9.51 -16.18 4.69
CA GLY A 37 -9.87 -17.25 5.61
C GLY A 37 -9.95 -16.78 7.06
N ALA A 38 -9.16 -15.78 7.44
CA ALA A 38 -9.20 -15.12 8.74
C ALA A 38 -10.31 -14.04 8.82
N GLY A 39 -11.14 -13.89 7.78
CA GLY A 39 -12.29 -12.99 7.75
C GLY A 39 -11.96 -11.57 7.31
N ALA A 40 -10.80 -11.31 6.70
CA ALA A 40 -10.51 -10.00 6.12
C ALA A 40 -11.46 -9.69 4.95
N GLN A 41 -12.01 -8.49 4.93
CA GLN A 41 -12.90 -7.98 3.89
C GLN A 41 -12.16 -7.02 2.95
N LEU A 42 -11.07 -6.43 3.44
CA LEU A 42 -10.21 -5.51 2.74
C LEU A 42 -8.76 -5.96 2.93
N VAL A 43 -8.07 -6.29 1.86
CA VAL A 43 -6.72 -6.88 1.85
C VAL A 43 -5.79 -6.00 1.05
N ALA A 44 -4.56 -5.80 1.52
CA ALA A 44 -3.58 -4.99 0.81
C ALA A 44 -2.24 -5.74 0.66
N LEU A 45 -1.69 -5.73 -0.55
CA LEU A 45 -0.37 -6.22 -0.91
C LEU A 45 0.69 -5.10 -0.82
N PRO A 46 1.98 -5.43 -0.63
CA PRO A 46 3.06 -4.43 -0.56
C PRO A 46 3.45 -3.87 -1.93
N GLU A 47 4.22 -2.80 -1.93
CA GLU A 47 4.92 -2.29 -3.12
C GLU A 47 5.81 -3.38 -3.72
N TYR A 48 5.88 -3.44 -5.05
CA TYR A 48 6.65 -4.45 -5.79
C TYR A 48 6.28 -5.90 -5.46
N PHE A 49 5.04 -6.14 -5.06
CA PHE A 49 4.60 -7.49 -4.67
C PHE A 49 4.87 -8.54 -5.76
N CYS A 50 4.74 -8.14 -7.04
CA CYS A 50 4.86 -9.03 -8.19
C CYS A 50 6.30 -9.22 -8.68
N ILE A 51 7.20 -8.28 -8.41
CA ILE A 51 8.63 -8.36 -8.78
C ILE A 51 9.49 -7.45 -7.92
N LEU A 52 10.50 -7.99 -7.27
CA LEU A 52 11.62 -7.25 -6.72
C LEU A 52 12.89 -7.67 -7.45
N GLY A 53 13.14 -7.02 -8.61
CA GLY A 53 14.15 -7.38 -9.59
C GLY A 53 15.58 -7.30 -9.06
N ARG A 54 16.53 -7.90 -9.80
CA ARG A 54 17.97 -7.79 -9.56
C ARG A 54 18.52 -6.46 -10.04
N HIS A 55 17.92 -5.94 -11.13
CA HIS A 55 18.23 -4.65 -11.71
C HIS A 55 17.00 -3.73 -11.69
N GLU A 56 17.21 -2.43 -11.60
CA GLU A 56 16.13 -1.43 -11.60
C GLU A 56 15.26 -1.47 -12.87
N THR A 57 15.81 -1.98 -13.98
CA THR A 57 15.12 -2.12 -15.26
C THR A 57 14.31 -3.40 -15.41
N ASP A 58 14.44 -4.38 -14.52
CA ASP A 58 13.73 -5.67 -14.64
C ASP A 58 12.21 -5.49 -14.67
N LYS A 59 11.69 -4.50 -13.94
CA LYS A 59 10.28 -4.13 -13.94
C LYS A 59 9.77 -3.69 -15.31
N VAL A 60 10.64 -3.12 -16.17
CA VAL A 60 10.28 -2.67 -17.52
C VAL A 60 9.97 -3.88 -18.42
N GLN A 61 10.65 -5.01 -18.20
CA GLN A 61 10.45 -6.22 -19.01
C GLN A 61 9.12 -6.93 -18.73
N VAL A 62 8.58 -6.74 -17.54
CA VAL A 62 7.33 -7.40 -17.10
C VAL A 62 6.15 -6.43 -17.02
N ARG A 63 6.31 -5.22 -17.58
CA ARG A 63 5.26 -4.21 -17.54
C ARG A 63 4.03 -4.63 -18.34
N GLU A 64 2.88 -4.33 -17.81
CA GLU A 64 1.59 -4.62 -18.45
C GLU A 64 0.92 -3.36 -18.99
N ARG A 65 0.04 -3.51 -19.95
CA ARG A 65 -0.90 -2.44 -20.33
C ARG A 65 -2.04 -2.39 -19.32
N GLU A 66 -2.56 -1.21 -19.05
CA GLU A 66 -3.73 -1.07 -18.19
C GLU A 66 -4.92 -1.91 -18.73
N GLY A 67 -5.53 -2.67 -17.85
CA GLY A 67 -6.66 -3.56 -18.16
C GLY A 67 -6.29 -4.89 -18.82
N ALA A 68 -4.98 -5.20 -18.97
CA ALA A 68 -4.56 -6.45 -19.60
C ALA A 68 -3.22 -6.95 -19.07
N GLY A 69 -3.12 -8.21 -18.74
CA GLY A 69 -1.90 -8.90 -18.36
C GLY A 69 -2.06 -9.83 -17.16
N PRO A 70 -1.15 -10.82 -17.03
CA PRO A 70 -1.28 -11.88 -16.03
C PRO A 70 -1.25 -11.41 -14.59
N ILE A 71 -0.59 -10.29 -14.28
CA ILE A 71 -0.55 -9.75 -12.91
C ILE A 71 -1.91 -9.13 -12.57
N GLN A 72 -2.49 -8.35 -13.48
CA GLN A 72 -3.82 -7.75 -13.29
C GLN A 72 -4.92 -8.82 -13.26
N ASP A 73 -4.83 -9.83 -14.14
CA ASP A 73 -5.76 -10.97 -14.16
C ASP A 73 -5.72 -11.74 -12.84
N PHE A 74 -4.52 -11.95 -12.28
CA PHE A 74 -4.33 -12.56 -10.96
C PHE A 74 -5.03 -11.76 -9.86
N LEU A 75 -4.82 -10.43 -9.80
CA LEU A 75 -5.43 -9.56 -8.79
C LEU A 75 -6.96 -9.57 -8.88
N SER A 76 -7.50 -9.44 -10.08
CA SER A 76 -8.93 -9.51 -10.36
C SER A 76 -9.53 -10.85 -9.93
N ALA A 77 -8.91 -11.96 -10.34
CA ALA A 77 -9.35 -13.31 -10.00
C ALA A 77 -9.27 -13.57 -8.48
N ALA A 78 -8.23 -13.10 -7.80
CA ALA A 78 -8.07 -13.25 -6.35
C ALA A 78 -9.15 -12.47 -5.58
N ALA A 79 -9.39 -11.20 -5.92
CA ALA A 79 -10.43 -10.38 -5.33
C ALA A 79 -11.81 -11.04 -5.47
N LYS A 80 -12.16 -11.50 -6.68
CA LYS A 80 -13.42 -12.19 -6.97
C LYS A 80 -13.55 -13.51 -6.24
N ARG A 81 -12.49 -14.36 -6.29
CA ARG A 81 -12.49 -15.70 -5.65
C ARG A 81 -12.76 -15.62 -4.17
N HIS A 82 -12.10 -14.68 -3.49
CA HIS A 82 -12.16 -14.53 -2.05
C HIS A 82 -13.22 -13.54 -1.58
N ARG A 83 -13.90 -12.85 -2.52
CA ARG A 83 -14.93 -11.83 -2.25
C ARG A 83 -14.41 -10.71 -1.33
N VAL A 84 -13.17 -10.29 -1.55
CA VAL A 84 -12.52 -9.21 -0.80
C VAL A 84 -12.28 -8.00 -1.70
N TRP A 85 -12.26 -6.82 -1.12
CA TRP A 85 -11.64 -5.67 -1.74
C TRP A 85 -10.12 -5.83 -1.64
N LEU A 86 -9.42 -5.68 -2.75
CA LEU A 86 -7.99 -5.92 -2.84
C LEU A 86 -7.25 -4.68 -3.33
N VAL A 87 -6.45 -4.08 -2.44
CA VAL A 87 -5.42 -3.09 -2.81
C VAL A 87 -4.22 -3.88 -3.29
N GLY A 88 -3.98 -3.87 -4.60
CA GLY A 88 -3.06 -4.77 -5.30
C GLY A 88 -1.57 -4.44 -5.13
N GLY A 89 -1.18 -3.76 -4.04
CA GLY A 89 0.21 -3.34 -3.88
C GLY A 89 0.65 -2.44 -5.02
N THR A 90 1.80 -2.73 -5.63
CA THR A 90 2.13 -2.09 -6.90
C THR A 90 2.62 -3.07 -7.96
N LEU A 91 2.33 -2.73 -9.21
CA LEU A 91 2.81 -3.43 -10.40
C LEU A 91 3.30 -2.43 -11.46
N PRO A 92 4.22 -2.85 -12.34
CA PRO A 92 4.70 -2.00 -13.41
C PRO A 92 3.66 -1.93 -14.55
N LEU A 93 3.15 -0.74 -14.84
CA LEU A 93 2.34 -0.47 -16.01
C LEU A 93 3.12 0.32 -17.05
N VAL A 94 2.74 0.15 -18.32
CA VAL A 94 3.30 0.93 -19.43
C VAL A 94 3.13 2.42 -19.16
N SER A 95 4.20 3.19 -19.36
CA SER A 95 4.23 4.65 -19.28
C SER A 95 4.34 5.31 -20.65
N GLY A 96 4.42 6.64 -20.69
CA GLY A 96 4.70 7.39 -21.92
C GLY A 96 6.12 7.20 -22.44
N ASP A 97 7.05 6.83 -21.58
CA ASP A 97 8.45 6.57 -21.88
C ASP A 97 8.70 5.06 -22.01
N ALA A 98 9.28 4.63 -23.13
CA ALA A 98 9.54 3.23 -23.42
C ALA A 98 10.55 2.56 -22.43
N GLU A 99 11.43 3.37 -21.84
CA GLU A 99 12.45 2.91 -20.89
C GLU A 99 11.94 2.90 -19.43
N LYS A 100 10.70 3.37 -19.19
CA LYS A 100 10.12 3.51 -17.85
C LYS A 100 8.80 2.77 -17.71
N VAL A 101 8.35 2.73 -16.46
CA VAL A 101 7.03 2.22 -16.08
C VAL A 101 6.32 3.19 -15.15
N ARG A 102 5.00 3.06 -15.02
CA ARG A 102 4.27 3.57 -13.85
C ARG A 102 4.37 2.55 -12.73
N ASN A 103 4.75 2.98 -11.53
CA ASN A 103 4.63 2.15 -10.32
C ASN A 103 3.19 2.31 -9.82
N ALA A 104 2.30 1.46 -10.33
CA ALA A 104 0.86 1.63 -10.22
C ALA A 104 0.25 0.76 -9.13
N CYS A 105 -0.55 1.36 -8.25
CA CYS A 105 -1.40 0.67 -7.29
C CYS A 105 -2.82 0.58 -7.86
N LEU A 106 -3.31 -0.63 -8.07
CA LEU A 106 -4.67 -0.90 -8.52
C LEU A 106 -5.53 -1.40 -7.37
N VAL A 107 -6.80 -0.99 -7.33
CA VAL A 107 -7.77 -1.48 -6.37
C VAL A 107 -8.85 -2.27 -7.09
N PHE A 108 -9.11 -3.49 -6.63
CA PHE A 108 -10.17 -4.35 -7.15
C PHE A 108 -11.29 -4.51 -6.12
N ASP A 109 -12.53 -4.38 -6.57
CA ASP A 109 -13.69 -4.68 -5.74
C ASP A 109 -13.92 -6.20 -5.60
N ALA A 110 -14.85 -6.60 -4.73
CA ALA A 110 -15.15 -8.00 -4.44
C ALA A 110 -15.73 -8.78 -5.65
N THR A 111 -16.03 -8.12 -6.76
CA THR A 111 -16.42 -8.76 -8.02
C THR A 111 -15.25 -8.98 -8.97
N GLY A 112 -14.06 -8.45 -8.62
CA GLY A 112 -12.85 -8.48 -9.44
C GLY A 112 -12.76 -7.32 -10.45
N ARG A 113 -13.64 -6.33 -10.38
CA ARG A 113 -13.56 -5.13 -11.23
C ARG A 113 -12.52 -4.17 -10.66
N CYS A 114 -11.67 -3.63 -11.53
CA CYS A 114 -10.76 -2.55 -11.14
C CYS A 114 -11.57 -1.28 -10.82
N ALA A 115 -11.50 -0.84 -9.57
CA ALA A 115 -12.24 0.30 -9.04
C ALA A 115 -11.43 1.60 -9.04
N ALA A 116 -10.09 1.52 -8.93
CA ALA A 116 -9.22 2.68 -8.94
C ALA A 116 -7.79 2.31 -9.36
N ARG A 117 -7.06 3.32 -9.85
CA ARG A 117 -5.63 3.30 -10.14
C ARG A 117 -4.97 4.53 -9.55
N TYR A 118 -3.85 4.33 -8.86
CA TYR A 118 -2.94 5.37 -8.39
C TYR A 118 -1.54 5.09 -8.90
N ASP A 119 -0.91 6.06 -9.55
CA ASP A 119 0.49 6.01 -9.94
C ASP A 119 1.32 6.77 -8.90
N LYS A 120 2.36 6.14 -8.35
CA LYS A 120 3.26 6.72 -7.34
C LYS A 120 3.75 8.10 -7.79
N ILE A 121 3.51 9.12 -6.96
CA ILE A 121 3.85 10.52 -7.28
C ILE A 121 5.30 10.82 -6.91
N HIS A 122 5.72 10.48 -5.68
CA HIS A 122 7.06 10.81 -5.19
C HIS A 122 8.00 9.62 -5.39
N LEU A 123 8.98 9.80 -6.25
CA LEU A 123 9.96 8.76 -6.59
C LEU A 123 11.12 8.80 -5.60
N PHE A 124 11.51 7.61 -5.12
CA PHE A 124 12.55 7.48 -4.11
C PHE A 124 13.94 7.74 -4.71
N GLY A 125 14.67 8.67 -4.09
CA GLY A 125 16.08 8.94 -4.33
C GLY A 125 16.83 8.92 -3.00
N LEU A 126 17.97 8.23 -2.98
CA LEU A 126 18.90 8.19 -1.86
C LEU A 126 20.32 8.10 -2.41
N ASP A 127 21.20 8.98 -1.96
CA ASP A 127 22.61 8.98 -2.31
C ASP A 127 23.46 8.99 -1.03
N LEU A 128 23.85 7.81 -0.61
CA LEU A 128 24.77 7.58 0.52
C LEU A 128 25.97 6.77 0.00
N GLU A 129 27.12 6.87 0.68
CA GLU A 129 28.38 6.26 0.26
C GLU A 129 28.26 4.76 -0.14
N GLU A 130 27.42 4.00 0.59
CA GLU A 130 27.25 2.55 0.36
C GLU A 130 25.94 2.18 -0.36
N GLN A 131 24.99 3.11 -0.52
CA GLN A 131 23.67 2.81 -1.09
C GLN A 131 23.20 3.97 -1.95
N ARG A 132 22.95 3.67 -3.22
CA ARG A 132 22.39 4.62 -4.17
C ARG A 132 21.12 4.09 -4.79
N PHE A 133 20.05 4.87 -4.68
CA PHE A 133 18.75 4.59 -5.30
C PHE A 133 18.30 5.79 -6.12
N ASP A 134 17.74 5.54 -7.28
CA ASP A 134 17.17 6.57 -8.15
C ASP A 134 16.03 5.95 -8.98
N GLU A 135 14.83 5.95 -8.41
CA GLU A 135 13.64 5.42 -9.06
C GLU A 135 13.28 6.18 -10.35
N ALA A 136 13.63 7.46 -10.46
CA ALA A 136 13.32 8.28 -11.64
C ALA A 136 13.98 7.78 -12.94
N ARG A 137 14.99 6.93 -12.83
CA ARG A 137 15.64 6.29 -13.99
C ARG A 137 14.76 5.27 -14.70
N SER A 138 13.87 4.59 -13.95
CA SER A 138 13.04 3.50 -14.48
C SER A 138 11.54 3.68 -14.21
N ILE A 139 11.16 4.73 -13.47
CA ILE A 139 9.76 5.02 -13.15
C ILE A 139 9.42 6.44 -13.62
N GLU A 140 8.26 6.58 -14.25
CA GLU A 140 7.62 7.85 -14.56
C GLU A 140 6.61 8.20 -13.45
N ALA A 141 6.77 9.38 -12.84
CA ALA A 141 5.95 9.82 -11.71
C ALA A 141 4.49 10.02 -12.07
N GLY A 142 3.58 9.67 -11.16
CA GLY A 142 2.18 10.07 -11.20
C GLY A 142 2.01 11.56 -10.92
N THR A 143 0.79 12.07 -11.10
CA THR A 143 0.52 13.51 -10.97
C THR A 143 -0.70 13.84 -10.13
N ARG A 144 -1.51 12.86 -9.75
CA ARG A 144 -2.80 13.11 -9.08
C ARG A 144 -2.99 12.24 -7.84
N PRO A 145 -3.37 12.84 -6.70
CA PRO A 145 -3.89 12.09 -5.56
C PRO A 145 -5.14 11.29 -5.94
N VAL A 146 -5.30 10.11 -5.35
CA VAL A 146 -6.46 9.25 -5.60
C VAL A 146 -7.10 8.85 -4.27
N ALA A 147 -8.40 9.09 -4.17
CA ALA A 147 -9.25 8.52 -3.15
C ALA A 147 -10.55 8.03 -3.78
N LEU A 148 -11.13 6.95 -3.22
CA LEU A 148 -12.35 6.34 -3.73
C LEU A 148 -13.28 5.95 -2.57
N ASP A 149 -14.58 5.95 -2.86
CA ASP A 149 -15.58 5.48 -1.90
C ASP A 149 -15.71 3.97 -1.99
N THR A 150 -15.72 3.32 -0.83
CA THR A 150 -15.88 1.87 -0.68
C THR A 150 -17.00 1.56 0.33
N PRO A 151 -17.46 0.32 0.44
CA PRO A 151 -18.41 -0.07 1.49
C PRO A 151 -17.90 0.16 2.92
N PHE A 152 -16.59 0.37 3.08
CA PHE A 152 -15.90 0.48 4.37
C PHE A 152 -15.54 1.93 4.74
N GLY A 153 -15.86 2.89 3.90
CA GLY A 153 -15.49 4.29 3.99
C GLY A 153 -14.67 4.76 2.80
N ARG A 154 -14.24 6.01 2.86
CA ARG A 154 -13.40 6.63 1.82
C ARG A 154 -11.95 6.20 1.98
N VAL A 155 -11.39 5.56 0.96
CA VAL A 155 -10.03 5.01 0.93
C VAL A 155 -9.11 5.91 0.12
N GLY A 156 -7.95 6.25 0.67
CA GLY A 156 -6.87 6.97 -0.02
C GLY A 156 -5.71 6.05 -0.38
N LEU A 157 -5.03 6.35 -1.47
CA LEU A 157 -3.90 5.57 -1.98
C LEU A 157 -2.62 6.41 -1.99
N SER A 158 -1.56 5.84 -1.44
CA SER A 158 -0.20 6.34 -1.52
C SER A 158 0.76 5.15 -1.63
N VAL A 159 2.02 5.38 -1.99
CA VAL A 159 3.01 4.30 -2.14
C VAL A 159 4.34 4.72 -1.51
N CYS A 160 4.76 3.97 -0.49
CA CYS A 160 6.12 3.99 0.06
C CYS A 160 6.66 5.41 0.36
N TYR A 161 7.50 5.96 -0.51
CA TYR A 161 8.13 7.25 -0.34
C TYR A 161 7.14 8.41 -0.19
N ASP A 162 5.92 8.27 -0.74
CA ASP A 162 4.82 9.23 -0.58
C ASP A 162 4.53 9.55 0.89
N VAL A 163 4.81 8.62 1.82
CA VAL A 163 4.58 8.83 3.25
C VAL A 163 5.35 10.02 3.83
N ARG A 164 6.42 10.48 3.16
CA ARG A 164 7.20 11.65 3.58
C ARG A 164 6.55 12.99 3.23
N PHE A 165 5.53 13.00 2.40
CA PHE A 165 4.91 14.20 1.81
C PHE A 165 3.48 14.37 2.33
N PRO A 166 3.28 15.09 3.45
CA PRO A 166 1.95 15.31 4.04
C PRO A 166 0.99 16.01 3.09
N GLU A 167 1.50 16.76 2.12
CA GLU A 167 0.73 17.47 1.11
C GLU A 167 -0.16 16.52 0.30
N LEU A 168 0.34 15.33 -0.05
CA LEU A 168 -0.42 14.31 -0.77
C LEU A 168 -1.67 13.90 0.01
N TYR A 169 -1.51 13.66 1.30
CA TYR A 169 -2.61 13.22 2.19
C TYR A 169 -3.66 14.31 2.36
N ARG A 170 -3.23 15.56 2.41
CA ARG A 170 -4.11 16.73 2.50
C ARG A 170 -4.82 17.02 1.19
N ALA A 171 -4.15 16.85 0.05
CA ALA A 171 -4.72 17.12 -1.28
C ALA A 171 -5.85 16.15 -1.64
N ALA A 172 -5.89 14.93 -1.10
CA ALA A 172 -6.95 13.96 -1.34
C ALA A 172 -8.26 14.27 -0.59
N GLY A 173 -8.24 15.25 0.32
CA GLY A 173 -9.38 15.60 1.17
C GLY A 173 -9.55 14.63 2.35
N ALA A 174 -10.76 14.59 2.93
CA ALA A 174 -11.05 13.70 4.05
C ALA A 174 -11.08 12.24 3.60
N VAL A 175 -10.24 11.42 4.21
CA VAL A 175 -10.10 9.99 3.94
C VAL A 175 -10.26 9.23 5.27
N ASP A 176 -10.91 8.07 5.25
CA ASP A 176 -11.14 7.26 6.44
C ASP A 176 -10.02 6.24 6.66
N ILE A 177 -9.51 5.67 5.55
CA ILE A 177 -8.46 4.64 5.56
C ILE A 177 -7.43 4.96 4.48
N TRP A 178 -6.18 5.18 4.85
CA TRP A 178 -5.07 5.30 3.91
C TRP A 178 -4.32 3.98 3.75
N PHE A 179 -4.01 3.62 2.50
CA PHE A 179 -3.11 2.51 2.17
C PHE A 179 -1.74 3.04 1.74
N VAL A 180 -0.69 2.37 2.27
CA VAL A 180 0.72 2.73 2.00
C VAL A 180 1.51 1.46 1.65
N PRO A 181 1.24 0.79 0.53
CA PRO A 181 2.10 -0.30 0.04
C PRO A 181 3.54 0.16 -0.04
N SER A 182 4.48 -0.62 0.52
CA SER A 182 5.85 -0.12 0.70
C SER A 182 6.93 -1.18 0.52
N ALA A 183 8.13 -0.70 0.16
CA ALA A 183 9.39 -1.45 0.14
C ALA A 183 10.53 -0.60 0.73
N PHE A 184 10.35 -0.11 1.96
CA PHE A 184 11.32 0.74 2.66
C PHE A 184 12.66 0.02 2.83
N THR A 185 13.77 0.72 2.60
CA THR A 185 15.10 0.19 2.93
C THR A 185 15.21 -0.04 4.43
N ALA A 186 16.01 -1.03 4.85
CA ALA A 186 16.20 -1.31 6.27
C ALA A 186 16.74 -0.07 7.03
N LEU A 187 17.66 0.67 6.42
CA LEU A 187 18.28 1.86 7.01
C LEU A 187 17.25 2.96 7.31
N THR A 188 16.51 3.40 6.30
CA THR A 188 15.54 4.49 6.48
C THR A 188 14.29 4.03 7.22
N GLY A 189 13.96 2.74 7.12
CA GLY A 189 12.84 2.12 7.84
C GLY A 189 13.06 2.14 9.34
N ALA A 190 14.23 1.71 9.81
CA ALA A 190 14.59 1.71 11.22
C ALA A 190 14.47 3.11 11.89
N ALA A 191 14.80 4.16 11.13
CA ALA A 191 14.79 5.52 11.66
C ALA A 191 13.44 6.24 11.54
N HIS A 192 12.64 5.93 10.51
CA HIS A 192 11.54 6.81 10.11
C HIS A 192 10.17 6.14 10.00
N TRP A 193 10.11 4.82 9.74
CA TRP A 193 8.88 4.14 9.32
C TRP A 193 7.72 4.29 10.30
N ASP A 194 7.91 3.88 11.54
CA ASP A 194 6.91 3.95 12.61
C ASP A 194 6.43 5.39 12.82
N ILE A 195 7.37 6.33 12.95
CA ILE A 195 7.08 7.73 13.22
C ILE A 195 6.24 8.34 12.09
N LEU A 196 6.62 8.09 10.82
CA LEU A 196 5.92 8.65 9.69
C LEU A 196 4.50 8.09 9.55
N LEU A 197 4.31 6.77 9.67
CA LEU A 197 2.99 6.16 9.58
C LEU A 197 2.05 6.70 10.66
N ARG A 198 2.50 6.74 11.90
CA ARG A 198 1.71 7.27 13.01
C ARG A 198 1.41 8.75 12.85
N ALA A 199 2.38 9.54 12.39
CA ALA A 199 2.15 10.96 12.09
C ALA A 199 1.04 11.14 11.03
N ARG A 200 1.07 10.36 9.92
CA ARG A 200 0.03 10.42 8.89
C ARG A 200 -1.34 10.02 9.42
N ALA A 201 -1.44 9.01 10.28
CA ALA A 201 -2.69 8.62 10.91
C ALA A 201 -3.23 9.74 11.82
N ILE A 202 -2.39 10.28 12.69
CA ILE A 202 -2.75 11.31 13.67
C ILE A 202 -3.20 12.61 12.99
N GLU A 203 -2.38 13.15 12.10
CA GLU A 203 -2.64 14.46 11.49
C GLU A 203 -3.82 14.46 10.51
N ASN A 204 -4.12 13.32 9.89
CA ASN A 204 -5.26 13.16 8.98
C ASN A 204 -6.47 12.53 9.66
N GLN A 205 -6.37 12.17 10.95
CA GLN A 205 -7.43 11.55 11.75
C GLN A 205 -8.11 10.40 10.98
N CYS A 206 -7.30 9.41 10.59
CA CYS A 206 -7.69 8.29 9.76
C CYS A 206 -6.97 7.01 10.18
N TYR A 207 -7.52 5.86 9.79
CA TYR A 207 -6.78 4.62 9.83
C TYR A 207 -5.68 4.61 8.77
N LEU A 208 -4.59 3.90 9.05
CA LEU A 208 -3.51 3.71 8.09
C LEU A 208 -3.12 2.24 8.04
N VAL A 209 -3.06 1.68 6.83
CA VAL A 209 -2.74 0.29 6.53
C VAL A 209 -1.52 0.26 5.63
N ALA A 210 -0.40 -0.23 6.15
CA ALA A 210 0.90 -0.19 5.47
C ALA A 210 1.45 -1.62 5.27
N PRO A 211 1.03 -2.33 4.22
CA PRO A 211 1.67 -3.58 3.83
C PRO A 211 3.08 -3.30 3.30
N ALA A 212 4.05 -4.11 3.71
CA ALA A 212 5.46 -3.86 3.40
C ALA A 212 6.19 -5.10 2.89
N GLN A 213 7.24 -4.87 2.10
CA GLN A 213 8.28 -5.87 1.85
C GLN A 213 9.16 -5.99 3.11
N GLY A 214 9.46 -7.21 3.56
CA GLY A 214 10.08 -7.36 4.88
C GLY A 214 11.05 -8.52 5.02
N GLY A 215 12.33 -8.22 4.97
CA GLY A 215 13.41 -9.19 5.17
C GLY A 215 14.52 -9.14 4.14
N LEU A 216 15.32 -10.19 4.07
CA LEU A 216 16.35 -10.38 3.05
C LEU A 216 15.74 -11.04 1.81
N HIS A 217 15.75 -10.33 0.70
CA HIS A 217 15.22 -10.80 -0.58
C HIS A 217 16.23 -11.67 -1.35
N PRO A 218 15.76 -12.56 -2.27
CA PRO A 218 16.64 -13.39 -3.08
C PRO A 218 17.61 -12.62 -3.98
N ASN A 219 17.31 -11.34 -4.28
CA ASN A 219 18.21 -10.44 -5.01
C ASN A 219 19.30 -9.78 -4.13
N GLY A 220 19.36 -10.12 -2.84
CA GLY A 220 20.31 -9.55 -1.87
C GLY A 220 19.89 -8.24 -1.21
N ARG A 221 18.79 -7.62 -1.62
CA ARG A 221 18.26 -6.41 -0.96
C ARG A 221 17.64 -6.76 0.39
N ARG A 222 17.79 -5.84 1.35
CA ARG A 222 17.09 -5.92 2.64
C ARG A 222 16.11 -4.78 2.78
N THR A 223 14.84 -5.12 3.03
CA THR A 223 13.78 -4.17 3.33
C THR A 223 13.37 -4.25 4.80
N TRP A 224 12.75 -3.18 5.30
CA TRP A 224 12.49 -3.01 6.72
C TRP A 224 11.39 -3.93 7.26
N GLY A 225 10.39 -4.26 6.44
CA GLY A 225 9.21 -4.95 6.93
C GLY A 225 8.30 -4.06 7.75
N HIS A 226 7.97 -4.54 8.94
CA HIS A 226 7.10 -3.84 9.88
C HIS A 226 5.77 -3.42 9.21
N SER A 227 5.17 -4.35 8.42
CA SER A 227 3.79 -4.15 7.96
C SER A 227 2.92 -3.81 9.15
N MET A 228 2.16 -2.71 9.06
CA MET A 228 1.55 -2.09 10.23
C MET A 228 0.14 -1.59 9.93
N ILE A 229 -0.71 -1.65 10.95
CA ILE A 229 -2.04 -1.03 10.93
C ILE A 229 -2.12 -0.07 12.12
N VAL A 230 -2.47 1.19 11.86
CA VAL A 230 -2.49 2.27 12.83
C VAL A 230 -3.89 2.87 12.93
N ASP A 231 -4.36 3.17 14.14
CA ASP A 231 -5.64 3.83 14.40
C ASP A 231 -5.57 5.36 14.21
N PRO A 232 -6.70 6.07 14.16
CA PRO A 232 -6.74 7.53 13.99
C PRO A 232 -6.08 8.33 15.13
N TRP A 233 -5.78 7.69 16.27
CA TRP A 233 -5.08 8.30 17.41
C TRP A 233 -3.58 8.04 17.38
N GLY A 234 -3.11 7.24 16.41
CA GLY A 234 -1.71 6.86 16.27
C GLY A 234 -1.32 5.60 17.06
N GLU A 235 -2.29 4.84 17.55
CA GLU A 235 -2.05 3.54 18.19
C GLU A 235 -1.75 2.48 17.12
N VAL A 236 -0.69 1.70 17.33
CA VAL A 236 -0.37 0.56 16.47
C VAL A 236 -1.24 -0.62 16.87
N LEU A 237 -2.25 -0.92 16.05
CA LEU A 237 -3.18 -2.02 16.30
C LEU A 237 -2.56 -3.39 16.05
N ALA A 238 -1.70 -3.49 15.04
CA ALA A 238 -0.98 -4.71 14.72
C ALA A 238 0.26 -4.39 13.89
N CYS A 239 1.32 -5.20 14.07
CA CYS A 239 2.58 -5.06 13.34
C CYS A 239 3.24 -6.43 13.16
N ARG A 240 3.97 -6.61 12.03
CA ARG A 240 4.82 -7.75 11.76
C ARG A 240 6.21 -7.28 11.36
N ALA A 241 7.23 -7.63 12.15
CA ALA A 241 8.59 -7.13 11.95
C ALA A 241 9.22 -7.66 10.65
N GLU A 242 9.39 -8.96 10.50
CA GLU A 242 10.11 -9.58 9.37
C GLU A 242 9.38 -10.81 8.84
N GLY A 243 9.77 -11.24 7.63
CA GLY A 243 9.29 -12.45 6.95
C GLY A 243 7.88 -12.31 6.39
N GLU A 244 7.45 -13.28 5.61
CA GLU A 244 6.12 -13.32 5.03
C GLU A 244 5.04 -13.53 6.08
N GLY A 245 3.86 -12.96 5.86
CA GLY A 245 2.68 -13.23 6.66
C GLY A 245 1.61 -12.16 6.57
N VAL A 246 0.55 -12.36 7.34
CA VAL A 246 -0.63 -11.50 7.36
C VAL A 246 -0.68 -10.75 8.68
N VAL A 247 -0.90 -9.44 8.61
CA VAL A 247 -1.18 -8.55 9.74
C VAL A 247 -2.66 -8.19 9.71
N LEU A 248 -3.39 -8.50 10.76
CA LEU A 248 -4.85 -8.32 10.83
C LEU A 248 -5.23 -7.33 11.93
N ALA A 249 -6.17 -6.46 11.64
CA ALA A 249 -6.82 -5.62 12.62
C ALA A 249 -8.30 -5.40 12.27
N GLU A 250 -9.06 -4.97 13.25
CA GLU A 250 -10.44 -4.51 13.08
C GLU A 250 -10.46 -2.98 13.10
N LEU A 251 -10.99 -2.37 12.05
CA LEU A 251 -11.20 -0.94 11.98
C LEU A 251 -12.64 -0.63 12.39
N ASP A 252 -12.82 0.30 13.32
CA ASP A 252 -14.10 0.69 13.89
C ASP A 252 -14.48 2.11 13.46
N ALA A 253 -15.54 2.24 12.68
CA ALA A 253 -16.05 3.54 12.24
C ALA A 253 -16.50 4.42 13.41
N GLY A 254 -16.92 3.81 14.54
CA GLY A 254 -17.25 4.54 15.77
C GLY A 254 -16.01 5.17 16.39
N ARG A 255 -14.88 4.46 16.45
CA ARG A 255 -13.60 5.00 16.92
C ARG A 255 -13.11 6.16 16.06
N LEU A 256 -13.22 6.05 14.74
CA LEU A 256 -12.89 7.13 13.82
C LEU A 256 -13.72 8.38 14.08
N ALA A 257 -15.03 8.21 14.26
CA ALA A 257 -15.94 9.31 14.55
C ALA A 257 -15.63 9.97 15.92
N GLU A 258 -15.37 9.16 16.95
CA GLU A 258 -15.00 9.63 18.29
C GLU A 258 -13.75 10.52 18.24
N VAL A 259 -12.66 10.06 17.57
CA VAL A 259 -11.42 10.83 17.45
C VAL A 259 -11.67 12.17 16.76
N ARG A 260 -12.38 12.17 15.64
CA ARG A 260 -12.71 13.38 14.87
C ARG A 260 -13.61 14.36 15.64
N GLN A 261 -14.49 13.85 16.48
CA GLN A 261 -15.38 14.67 17.31
C GLN A 261 -14.63 15.25 18.52
N SER A 262 -13.79 14.43 19.18
CA SER A 262 -13.08 14.83 20.40
C SER A 262 -11.94 15.82 20.12
N LEU A 263 -11.29 15.72 18.96
CA LEU A 263 -10.21 16.61 18.53
C LEU A 263 -10.41 17.00 17.07
N PRO A 264 -11.29 17.98 16.73
CA PRO A 264 -11.65 18.30 15.34
C PRO A 264 -10.53 19.08 14.60
N ALA A 265 -9.29 18.60 14.65
CA ALA A 265 -8.09 19.26 14.10
C ALA A 265 -8.20 19.55 12.60
N LEU A 266 -8.87 18.68 11.84
CA LEU A 266 -9.10 18.90 10.41
C LEU A 266 -9.99 20.13 10.11
N GLN A 267 -10.87 20.49 11.04
CA GLN A 267 -11.75 21.68 10.92
C GLN A 267 -11.05 22.95 11.37
N HIS A 268 -9.98 22.85 12.15
CA HIS A 268 -9.20 23.98 12.65
C HIS A 268 -8.14 24.48 11.66
N ARG A 269 -8.03 23.85 10.49
CA ARG A 269 -7.09 24.27 9.45
C ARG A 269 -7.44 25.65 8.93
N THR A 270 -6.42 26.51 8.79
CA THR A 270 -6.53 27.88 8.26
C THR A 270 -5.76 28.07 6.93
N LEU A 271 -4.98 27.06 6.50
CA LEU A 271 -4.15 27.06 5.27
C LEU A 271 -4.60 25.95 4.32
#